data_c8e5b4aea0c4b79031cb53ab86c8f807
#
_entry.id   c8e5b4aea0c4b79031cb53ab86c8f807
#
_cell.length_a   1.000
_cell.length_b   1.000
_cell.length_c   1.000
_cell.angle_alpha   90.00
_cell.angle_beta   90.00
_cell.angle_gamma   90.00
#
_symmetry.space_group_name_H-M   'P 1'
#
loop_
_entity.id
_entity.type
_entity.pdbx_description
1 polymer ?
#
loop_
_entity_poly.entity_id
_entity_poly.type
_entity_poly.pdbx_seq_one_letter_code
_entity_poly.pdbx_strand_id
1 'polypeptide(L)'
;MRISILTINIWNRSGPWEGRLARLRAGIDALNPDVIGMQEVMSDGTHTLAHEVAEGLGYGIVYGEAKELGGGISFGNAALSRWPVLTTAIVPLPNAGSDEQRSLLMTEVRTPTGPLPFLVTHLAWRMNHGFVREAQVKAIAEAIELREPMSEARLPLVMVGDFNARPDATEIRYLTGLHALDGHSIHLADAFDVAGRGPGFTYDGDHNPHAAMMNEPPRRIDYVFLRGPDEWHRGRVREARVVLDEVQADVAASDHFGVFAELEL
;
A
#
# COMPACT_ATOMS: atom_id res chain seq x y z
N MET A 1 -13.04 -2.53 -17.43
CA MET A 1 -11.65 -3.01 -17.64
C MET A 1 -11.22 -3.84 -16.45
N ARG A 2 -10.38 -4.86 -16.62
CA ARG A 2 -9.69 -5.50 -15.48
C ARG A 2 -8.36 -4.82 -15.28
N ILE A 3 -8.00 -4.62 -14.03
CA ILE A 3 -6.72 -4.06 -13.60
C ILE A 3 -6.19 -4.87 -12.41
N SER A 4 -4.91 -5.16 -12.41
CA SER A 4 -4.22 -5.87 -11.35
C SER A 4 -3.40 -4.91 -10.50
N ILE A 5 -3.57 -5.01 -9.19
CA ILE A 5 -2.93 -4.15 -8.18
C ILE A 5 -2.07 -5.02 -7.28
N LEU A 6 -0.88 -4.54 -6.95
CA LEU A 6 -0.01 -5.12 -5.93
C LEU A 6 0.32 -4.06 -4.88
N THR A 7 0.31 -4.42 -3.61
CA THR A 7 0.99 -3.66 -2.54
C THR A 7 2.02 -4.53 -1.86
N ILE A 8 3.16 -3.93 -1.52
CA ILE A 8 4.25 -4.59 -0.79
C ILE A 8 5.07 -3.59 0.00
N ASN A 9 5.21 -3.81 1.30
CA ASN A 9 6.26 -3.19 2.09
C ASN A 9 7.57 -3.91 1.77
N ILE A 10 8.56 -3.21 1.21
CA ILE A 10 9.81 -3.82 0.73
C ILE A 10 10.90 -3.92 1.80
N TRP A 11 10.61 -3.50 3.05
CA TRP A 11 11.54 -3.54 4.18
C TRP A 11 12.89 -2.86 3.90
N ASN A 12 12.86 -1.74 3.19
CA ASN A 12 14.04 -0.97 2.80
C ASN A 12 15.24 -1.85 2.36
N ARG A 13 16.48 -1.53 2.77
CA ARG A 13 17.69 -2.35 2.54
C ARG A 13 18.03 -3.29 3.71
N SER A 14 17.09 -3.59 4.59
CA SER A 14 17.32 -4.45 5.75
C SER A 14 17.57 -5.90 5.35
N GLY A 15 18.25 -6.65 6.22
CA GLY A 15 18.50 -8.08 6.02
C GLY A 15 19.36 -8.39 4.78
N PRO A 16 19.19 -9.57 4.15
CA PRO A 16 19.96 -10.01 2.98
C PRO A 16 19.42 -9.37 1.68
N TRP A 17 19.66 -8.07 1.50
CA TRP A 17 19.05 -7.24 0.44
C TRP A 17 19.16 -7.84 -0.98
N GLU A 18 20.34 -8.31 -1.39
CA GLU A 18 20.55 -8.82 -2.75
C GLU A 18 19.67 -10.04 -3.03
N GLY A 19 19.55 -10.94 -2.06
CA GLY A 19 18.68 -12.12 -2.16
C GLY A 19 17.20 -11.74 -2.18
N ARG A 20 16.80 -10.75 -1.36
CA ARG A 20 15.43 -10.22 -1.31
C ARG A 20 15.08 -9.48 -2.59
N LEU A 21 15.99 -8.63 -3.10
CA LEU A 21 15.81 -7.91 -4.36
C LEU A 21 15.55 -8.87 -5.52
N ALA A 22 16.34 -9.93 -5.62
CA ALA A 22 16.16 -10.95 -6.68
C ALA A 22 14.76 -11.58 -6.61
N ARG A 23 14.25 -11.85 -5.40
CA ARG A 23 12.90 -12.41 -5.19
C ARG A 23 11.80 -11.43 -5.47
N LEU A 24 11.93 -10.17 -5.01
CA LEU A 24 10.99 -9.09 -5.31
C LEU A 24 10.83 -8.95 -6.83
N ARG A 25 11.95 -8.86 -7.57
CA ARG A 25 11.94 -8.73 -9.03
C ARG A 25 11.28 -9.92 -9.71
N ALA A 26 11.71 -11.14 -9.38
CA ALA A 26 11.16 -12.35 -9.97
C ALA A 26 9.66 -12.52 -9.68
N GLY A 27 9.24 -12.23 -8.46
CA GLY A 27 7.83 -12.31 -8.06
C GLY A 27 6.96 -11.25 -8.74
N ILE A 28 7.44 -10.00 -8.83
CA ILE A 28 6.74 -8.91 -9.53
C ILE A 28 6.66 -9.21 -11.03
N ASP A 29 7.73 -9.72 -11.65
CA ASP A 29 7.73 -10.11 -13.05
C ASP A 29 6.70 -11.23 -13.32
N ALA A 30 6.69 -12.25 -12.48
CA ALA A 30 5.74 -13.37 -12.60
C ALA A 30 4.28 -12.95 -12.38
N LEU A 31 4.01 -12.06 -11.42
CA LEU A 31 2.67 -11.52 -11.14
C LEU A 31 2.22 -10.52 -12.20
N ASN A 32 3.16 -9.79 -12.78
CA ASN A 32 2.96 -8.79 -13.82
C ASN A 32 1.83 -7.79 -13.53
N PRO A 33 1.76 -7.17 -12.33
CA PRO A 33 0.67 -6.27 -11.98
C PRO A 33 0.70 -4.99 -12.85
N ASP A 34 -0.47 -4.37 -13.01
CA ASP A 34 -0.61 -3.14 -13.77
C ASP A 34 -0.12 -1.92 -12.97
N VAL A 35 -0.42 -1.91 -11.66
CA VAL A 35 -0.04 -0.83 -10.73
C VAL A 35 0.44 -1.42 -9.41
N ILE A 36 1.50 -0.84 -8.84
CA ILE A 36 2.11 -1.32 -7.60
C ILE A 36 2.26 -0.15 -6.61
N GLY A 37 1.88 -0.37 -5.36
CA GLY A 37 2.25 0.49 -4.23
C GLY A 37 3.35 -0.16 -3.42
N MET A 38 4.44 0.56 -3.19
CA MET A 38 5.55 0.10 -2.36
C MET A 38 5.71 1.00 -1.13
N GLN A 39 5.96 0.40 0.02
CA GLN A 39 6.27 1.07 1.27
C GLN A 39 7.72 0.80 1.66
N GLU A 40 8.27 1.61 2.54
CA GLU A 40 9.68 1.57 3.00
C GLU A 40 10.69 1.77 1.87
N VAL A 41 10.34 2.57 0.90
CA VAL A 41 11.25 2.91 -0.20
C VAL A 41 12.22 3.99 0.27
N MET A 42 13.52 3.70 0.18
CA MET A 42 14.57 4.70 0.39
C MET A 42 14.94 5.39 -0.92
N SER A 43 15.35 6.65 -0.81
CA SER A 43 15.84 7.47 -1.92
C SER A 43 17.11 8.22 -1.51
N ASP A 44 18.04 8.36 -2.45
CA ASP A 44 19.22 9.24 -2.33
C ASP A 44 19.02 10.61 -3.01
N GLY A 45 17.76 10.94 -3.35
CA GLY A 45 17.37 12.16 -4.06
C GLY A 45 17.43 12.03 -5.59
N THR A 46 18.14 11.05 -6.15
CA THR A 46 18.23 10.79 -7.57
C THR A 46 17.69 9.42 -7.95
N HIS A 47 17.87 8.45 -7.09
CA HIS A 47 17.50 7.07 -7.30
C HIS A 47 16.77 6.52 -6.07
N THR A 48 15.85 5.58 -6.29
CA THR A 48 15.10 4.95 -5.21
C THR A 48 15.22 3.43 -5.27
N LEU A 49 14.95 2.74 -4.15
CA LEU A 49 14.86 1.28 -4.15
C LEU A 49 13.79 0.76 -5.11
N ALA A 50 12.74 1.53 -5.38
CA ALA A 50 11.73 1.17 -6.36
C ALA A 50 12.32 1.09 -7.79
N HIS A 51 13.33 1.91 -8.14
CA HIS A 51 14.05 1.79 -9.41
C HIS A 51 14.85 0.48 -9.48
N GLU A 52 15.52 0.10 -8.38
CA GLU A 52 16.24 -1.17 -8.31
C GLU A 52 15.30 -2.37 -8.46
N VAL A 53 14.17 -2.36 -7.74
CA VAL A 53 13.17 -3.44 -7.81
C VAL A 53 12.54 -3.55 -9.19
N ALA A 54 12.20 -2.43 -9.83
CA ALA A 54 11.47 -2.40 -11.10
C ALA A 54 12.38 -2.31 -12.33
N GLU A 55 13.71 -2.38 -12.18
CA GLU A 55 14.65 -2.31 -13.29
C GLU A 55 14.34 -3.38 -14.36
N GLY A 56 14.13 -2.93 -15.58
CA GLY A 56 13.80 -3.80 -16.72
C GLY A 56 12.35 -4.31 -16.76
N LEU A 57 11.50 -4.01 -15.77
CA LEU A 57 10.11 -4.49 -15.72
C LEU A 57 9.11 -3.56 -16.41
N GLY A 58 9.54 -2.40 -16.91
CA GLY A 58 8.72 -1.52 -17.74
C GLY A 58 7.70 -0.65 -16.98
N TYR A 59 7.98 -0.30 -15.72
CA TYR A 59 7.14 0.61 -14.94
C TYR A 59 7.68 2.04 -14.95
N GLY A 60 6.75 3.01 -15.05
CA GLY A 60 6.99 4.37 -14.59
C GLY A 60 6.91 4.43 -13.05
N ILE A 61 7.77 5.23 -12.42
CA ILE A 61 7.91 5.27 -10.96
C ILE A 61 7.69 6.70 -10.46
N VAL A 62 6.88 6.83 -9.43
CA VAL A 62 6.70 8.07 -8.66
C VAL A 62 7.03 7.77 -7.20
N TYR A 63 7.89 8.58 -6.61
CA TYR A 63 8.28 8.50 -5.20
C TYR A 63 7.64 9.63 -4.41
N GLY A 64 7.14 9.32 -3.22
CA GLY A 64 6.60 10.25 -2.24
C GLY A 64 7.36 10.15 -0.93
N GLU A 65 8.14 11.19 -0.61
CA GLU A 65 8.86 11.27 0.64
C GLU A 65 7.90 11.35 1.84
N ALA A 66 8.23 10.64 2.91
CA ALA A 66 7.58 10.75 4.21
C ALA A 66 8.52 11.35 5.26
N LYS A 67 9.81 11.02 5.19
CA LYS A 67 10.81 11.42 6.19
C LYS A 67 12.19 11.55 5.56
N GLU A 68 12.88 12.63 5.89
CA GLU A 68 14.31 12.76 5.67
C GLU A 68 15.11 12.05 6.79
N LEU A 69 16.10 11.24 6.40
CA LEU A 69 16.96 10.49 7.33
C LEU A 69 18.31 11.16 7.55
N GLY A 70 18.60 12.27 6.85
CA GLY A 70 19.87 12.96 6.83
C GLY A 70 20.80 12.48 5.71
N GLY A 71 21.80 13.31 5.37
CA GLY A 71 22.77 12.99 4.32
C GLY A 71 22.19 12.89 2.91
N GLY A 72 21.04 13.49 2.65
CA GLY A 72 20.35 13.40 1.37
C GLY A 72 19.56 12.11 1.18
N ILE A 73 19.48 11.27 2.20
CA ILE A 73 18.70 10.04 2.18
C ILE A 73 17.29 10.31 2.73
N SER A 74 16.28 9.87 2.04
CA SER A 74 14.89 9.93 2.52
C SER A 74 14.21 8.56 2.45
N PHE A 75 13.06 8.48 3.13
CA PHE A 75 12.26 7.29 3.28
C PHE A 75 10.80 7.63 2.96
N GLY A 76 10.11 6.78 2.23
CA GLY A 76 8.74 7.06 1.83
C GLY A 76 8.05 5.91 1.11
N ASN A 77 7.10 6.29 0.27
CA ASN A 77 6.28 5.37 -0.53
C ASN A 77 6.57 5.56 -2.02
N ALA A 78 6.32 4.52 -2.81
CA ALA A 78 6.37 4.65 -4.28
C ALA A 78 5.11 4.07 -4.92
N ALA A 79 4.69 4.71 -6.02
CA ALA A 79 3.68 4.21 -6.94
C ALA A 79 4.37 3.84 -8.26
N LEU A 80 4.16 2.62 -8.71
CA LEU A 80 4.67 2.14 -9.99
C LEU A 80 3.49 1.83 -10.90
N SER A 81 3.58 2.20 -12.17
CA SER A 81 2.50 1.99 -13.13
C SER A 81 3.02 1.67 -14.52
N ARG A 82 2.30 0.79 -15.23
CA ARG A 82 2.54 0.54 -16.66
C ARG A 82 2.06 1.69 -17.54
N TRP A 83 1.23 2.57 -16.99
CA TRP A 83 0.69 3.73 -17.70
C TRP A 83 1.23 5.03 -17.13
N PRO A 84 1.21 6.12 -17.91
CA PRO A 84 1.69 7.41 -17.43
C PRO A 84 0.95 7.90 -16.19
N VAL A 85 1.68 8.46 -15.23
CA VAL A 85 1.12 9.20 -14.11
C VAL A 85 0.88 10.64 -14.55
N LEU A 86 -0.34 11.13 -14.35
CA LEU A 86 -0.80 12.46 -14.77
C LEU A 86 -0.51 13.53 -13.73
N THR A 87 -0.78 13.20 -12.47
CA THR A 87 -0.62 14.11 -11.34
C THR A 87 -0.04 13.37 -10.14
N THR A 88 0.63 14.12 -9.28
CA THR A 88 1.22 13.63 -8.03
C THR A 88 1.04 14.67 -6.93
N ALA A 89 0.64 14.23 -5.75
CA ALA A 89 0.63 15.03 -4.54
C ALA A 89 1.10 14.19 -3.35
N ILE A 90 1.81 14.83 -2.42
CA ILE A 90 2.23 14.21 -1.16
C ILE A 90 1.52 14.97 -0.04
N VAL A 91 0.79 14.23 0.79
CA VAL A 91 0.10 14.77 1.96
C VAL A 91 0.81 14.24 3.21
N PRO A 92 1.50 15.10 3.97
CA PRO A 92 2.04 14.71 5.26
C PRO A 92 0.92 14.26 6.20
N LEU A 93 1.10 13.13 6.88
CA LEU A 93 0.14 12.63 7.85
C LEU A 93 0.47 13.11 9.26
N PRO A 94 -0.55 13.33 10.11
CA PRO A 94 -0.35 13.74 11.49
C PRO A 94 0.52 12.74 12.26
N ASN A 95 1.42 13.24 13.10
CA ASN A 95 2.21 12.41 14.01
C ASN A 95 1.61 12.33 15.43
N ALA A 96 0.55 13.10 15.70
CA ALA A 96 -0.17 13.14 16.97
C ALA A 96 0.76 13.22 18.22
N GLY A 97 1.88 13.94 18.09
CA GLY A 97 2.89 14.10 19.14
C GLY A 97 3.90 12.97 19.26
N SER A 98 3.88 11.98 18.33
CA SER A 98 4.93 10.97 18.23
C SER A 98 6.10 11.44 17.35
N ASP A 99 7.14 10.61 17.25
CA ASP A 99 8.27 10.81 16.34
C ASP A 99 8.04 10.21 14.93
N GLU A 100 6.86 9.66 14.68
CA GLU A 100 6.49 9.01 13.43
C GLU A 100 6.17 10.04 12.32
N GLN A 101 6.94 10.03 11.27
CA GLN A 101 6.68 10.82 10.07
C GLN A 101 6.21 9.90 8.95
N ARG A 102 4.99 10.14 8.49
CA ARG A 102 4.31 9.35 7.46
C ARG A 102 3.66 10.27 6.44
N SER A 103 3.41 9.73 5.26
CA SER A 103 2.75 10.48 4.18
C SER A 103 1.77 9.60 3.41
N LEU A 104 0.81 10.25 2.77
CA LEU A 104 -0.02 9.70 1.72
C LEU A 104 0.52 10.20 0.38
N LEU A 105 0.98 9.29 -0.47
CA LEU A 105 1.28 9.57 -1.87
C LEU A 105 0.00 9.42 -2.68
N MET A 106 -0.47 10.49 -3.31
CA MET A 106 -1.63 10.50 -4.18
C MET A 106 -1.16 10.65 -5.63
N THR A 107 -1.57 9.74 -6.49
CA THR A 107 -1.29 9.78 -7.93
C THR A 107 -2.56 9.60 -8.74
N GLU A 108 -2.57 10.13 -9.95
CA GLU A 108 -3.59 9.84 -10.95
C GLU A 108 -2.92 9.13 -12.13
N VAL A 109 -3.30 7.88 -12.38
CA VAL A 109 -2.75 7.05 -13.44
C VAL A 109 -3.65 7.09 -14.67
N ARG A 110 -3.11 7.34 -15.86
CA ARG A 110 -3.84 7.35 -17.13
C ARG A 110 -4.04 5.92 -17.64
N THR A 111 -5.10 5.25 -17.19
CA THR A 111 -5.46 3.94 -17.74
C THR A 111 -6.13 4.06 -19.11
N PRO A 112 -6.26 2.95 -19.88
CA PRO A 112 -6.97 2.95 -21.15
C PRO A 112 -8.46 3.35 -21.07
N THR A 113 -9.09 3.22 -19.91
CA THR A 113 -10.53 3.49 -19.70
C THR A 113 -10.82 4.74 -18.88
N GLY A 114 -9.80 5.45 -18.44
CA GLY A 114 -9.95 6.71 -17.69
C GLY A 114 -8.89 6.91 -16.62
N PRO A 115 -8.86 8.10 -16.02
CA PRO A 115 -7.94 8.39 -14.92
C PRO A 115 -8.29 7.57 -13.68
N LEU A 116 -7.30 6.88 -13.12
CA LEU A 116 -7.39 6.11 -11.90
C LEU A 116 -6.70 6.85 -10.76
N PRO A 117 -7.42 7.32 -9.73
CA PRO A 117 -6.81 7.76 -8.48
C PRO A 117 -6.19 6.56 -7.77
N PHE A 118 -4.86 6.59 -7.61
CA PHE A 118 -4.10 5.54 -6.95
C PHE A 118 -3.28 6.12 -5.81
N LEU A 119 -3.55 5.68 -4.60
CA LEU A 119 -3.01 6.21 -3.37
C LEU A 119 -2.14 5.15 -2.67
N VAL A 120 -1.00 5.58 -2.14
CA VAL A 120 -0.07 4.70 -1.41
C VAL A 120 0.25 5.32 -0.05
N THR A 121 0.09 4.56 1.01
CA THR A 121 0.41 5.01 2.38
C THR A 121 1.16 3.97 3.19
N HIS A 122 1.77 4.41 4.29
CA HIS A 122 2.36 3.58 5.33
C HIS A 122 2.11 4.26 6.66
N LEU A 123 1.30 3.67 7.53
CA LEU A 123 0.92 4.26 8.81
C LEU A 123 1.95 3.99 9.91
N ALA A 124 1.75 4.61 11.07
CA ALA A 124 2.61 4.46 12.25
C ALA A 124 2.70 2.98 12.68
N TRP A 125 3.93 2.49 12.86
CA TRP A 125 4.20 1.05 13.04
C TRP A 125 4.07 0.55 14.48
N ARG A 126 4.33 1.40 15.49
CA ARG A 126 4.35 0.92 16.88
C ARG A 126 2.97 0.42 17.31
N MET A 127 2.95 -0.73 17.98
CA MET A 127 1.70 -1.38 18.42
C MET A 127 0.82 -0.47 19.27
N ASN A 128 1.43 0.33 20.13
CA ASN A 128 0.73 1.27 21.02
C ASN A 128 0.41 2.63 20.37
N HIS A 129 0.63 2.80 19.07
CA HIS A 129 0.34 4.02 18.31
C HIS A 129 -1.02 4.00 17.60
N GLY A 130 -2.02 3.27 18.10
CA GLY A 130 -3.39 3.29 17.57
C GLY A 130 -3.94 4.71 17.44
N PHE A 131 -3.74 5.56 18.47
CA PHE A 131 -4.16 6.96 18.43
C PHE A 131 -3.48 7.81 17.32
N VAL A 132 -2.23 7.46 16.95
CA VAL A 132 -1.54 8.10 15.82
C VAL A 132 -2.18 7.65 14.51
N ARG A 133 -2.41 6.35 14.35
CA ARG A 133 -3.06 5.79 13.16
C ARG A 133 -4.50 6.30 12.99
N GLU A 134 -5.26 6.48 14.07
CA GLU A 134 -6.59 7.11 14.02
C GLU A 134 -6.52 8.53 13.46
N ALA A 135 -5.56 9.35 13.91
CA ALA A 135 -5.34 10.69 13.36
C ALA A 135 -4.93 10.63 11.87
N GLN A 136 -4.09 9.65 11.51
CA GLN A 136 -3.62 9.46 10.14
C GLN A 136 -4.76 9.06 9.18
N VAL A 137 -5.62 8.11 9.55
CA VAL A 137 -6.74 7.69 8.68
C VAL A 137 -7.79 8.78 8.54
N LYS A 138 -8.00 9.64 9.56
CA LYS A 138 -8.86 10.82 9.45
C LYS A 138 -8.31 11.80 8.42
N ALA A 139 -7.02 12.13 8.48
CA ALA A 139 -6.38 13.00 7.50
C ALA A 139 -6.40 12.40 6.08
N ILE A 140 -6.28 11.09 5.93
CA ILE A 140 -6.43 10.38 4.66
C ILE A 140 -7.87 10.55 4.13
N ALA A 141 -8.89 10.34 4.98
CA ALA A 141 -10.29 10.50 4.58
C ALA A 141 -10.59 11.94 4.12
N GLU A 142 -10.12 12.95 4.86
CA GLU A 142 -10.24 14.35 4.49
C GLU A 142 -9.56 14.67 3.14
N ALA A 143 -8.35 14.12 2.92
CA ALA A 143 -7.64 14.29 1.65
C ALA A 143 -8.39 13.64 0.48
N ILE A 144 -8.99 12.46 0.68
CA ILE A 144 -9.80 11.76 -0.32
C ILE A 144 -11.06 12.58 -0.65
N GLU A 145 -11.80 13.06 0.34
CA GLU A 145 -13.03 13.82 0.13
C GLU A 145 -12.77 15.15 -0.58
N LEU A 146 -11.68 15.81 -0.22
CA LEU A 146 -11.31 17.10 -0.80
C LEU A 146 -10.80 17.00 -2.24
N ARG A 147 -9.99 15.98 -2.54
CA ARG A 147 -9.18 15.89 -3.78
C ARG A 147 -9.72 14.88 -4.78
N GLU A 148 -10.46 13.88 -4.30
CA GLU A 148 -10.90 12.74 -5.09
C GLU A 148 -12.43 12.58 -5.05
N PRO A 149 -13.23 13.60 -5.45
CA PRO A 149 -14.68 13.44 -5.53
C PRO A 149 -15.04 12.35 -6.53
N MET A 150 -16.10 11.60 -6.25
CA MET A 150 -16.65 10.63 -7.21
C MET A 150 -17.13 11.33 -8.47
N SER A 151 -16.83 10.75 -9.64
CA SER A 151 -17.19 11.31 -10.93
C SER A 151 -17.25 10.20 -11.99
N GLU A 152 -18.20 10.31 -12.92
CA GLU A 152 -18.25 9.40 -14.07
C GLU A 152 -16.98 9.46 -14.94
N ALA A 153 -16.33 10.62 -15.00
CA ALA A 153 -15.11 10.83 -15.79
C ALA A 153 -13.85 10.18 -15.19
N ARG A 154 -13.90 9.72 -13.94
CA ARG A 154 -12.76 9.12 -13.22
C ARG A 154 -13.12 7.71 -12.75
N LEU A 155 -12.14 6.80 -12.74
CA LEU A 155 -12.31 5.48 -12.19
C LEU A 155 -12.42 5.52 -10.65
N PRO A 156 -13.05 4.51 -10.03
CA PRO A 156 -13.05 4.37 -8.57
C PRO A 156 -11.64 4.40 -8.00
N LEU A 157 -11.47 5.15 -6.91
CA LEU A 157 -10.19 5.28 -6.21
C LEU A 157 -9.72 3.94 -5.66
N VAL A 158 -8.43 3.67 -5.82
CA VAL A 158 -7.72 2.56 -5.18
C VAL A 158 -6.69 3.13 -4.21
N MET A 159 -6.69 2.66 -2.96
CA MET A 159 -5.70 2.99 -1.94
C MET A 159 -5.04 1.71 -1.44
N VAL A 160 -3.71 1.72 -1.38
CA VAL A 160 -2.93 0.57 -0.94
C VAL A 160 -1.91 0.96 0.12
N GLY A 161 -1.44 -0.01 0.89
CA GLY A 161 -0.36 0.26 1.83
C GLY A 161 -0.25 -0.71 2.99
N ASP A 162 0.76 -0.44 3.81
CA ASP A 162 0.94 -1.01 5.13
C ASP A 162 0.26 -0.09 6.15
N PHE A 163 -0.85 -0.55 6.70
CA PHE A 163 -1.62 0.21 7.69
C PHE A 163 -1.20 -0.08 9.12
N ASN A 164 -0.31 -1.05 9.34
CA ASN A 164 0.14 -1.48 10.67
C ASN A 164 -1.01 -1.75 11.67
N ALA A 165 -2.17 -2.09 11.15
CA ALA A 165 -3.43 -2.26 11.87
C ALA A 165 -4.17 -3.50 11.35
N ARG A 166 -4.69 -4.31 12.27
CA ARG A 166 -5.50 -5.49 11.95
C ARG A 166 -6.92 -5.08 11.50
N PRO A 167 -7.67 -5.97 10.81
CA PRO A 167 -9.03 -5.66 10.32
C PRO A 167 -10.01 -5.24 11.43
N ASP A 168 -9.81 -5.71 12.66
CA ASP A 168 -10.63 -5.38 13.83
C ASP A 168 -10.21 -4.08 14.53
N ALA A 169 -9.12 -3.44 14.12
CA ALA A 169 -8.66 -2.17 14.67
C ALA A 169 -9.57 -1.01 14.27
N THR A 170 -9.64 0.01 15.12
CA THR A 170 -10.49 1.20 14.94
C THR A 170 -10.24 1.88 13.60
N GLU A 171 -8.98 2.06 13.24
CA GLU A 171 -8.55 2.74 12.02
C GLU A 171 -9.00 2.02 10.75
N ILE A 172 -8.99 0.69 10.71
CA ILE A 172 -9.48 -0.09 9.57
C ILE A 172 -11.00 -0.08 9.53
N ARG A 173 -11.66 -0.23 10.66
CA ARG A 173 -13.13 -0.14 10.76
C ARG A 173 -13.65 1.25 10.38
N TYR A 174 -12.89 2.31 10.67
CA TYR A 174 -13.20 3.67 10.22
C TYR A 174 -13.17 3.79 8.70
N LEU A 175 -12.12 3.26 8.04
CA LEU A 175 -11.98 3.27 6.59
C LEU A 175 -13.04 2.42 5.88
N THR A 176 -13.52 1.36 6.52
CA THR A 176 -14.56 0.46 5.96
C THR A 176 -15.99 0.83 6.36
N GLY A 177 -16.19 1.97 7.04
CA GLY A 177 -17.51 2.46 7.46
C GLY A 177 -18.12 1.75 8.67
N LEU A 178 -17.36 0.89 9.33
CA LEU A 178 -17.83 0.09 10.49
C LEU A 178 -17.61 0.78 11.85
N HIS A 179 -16.92 1.94 11.83
CA HIS A 179 -16.69 2.75 13.03
C HIS A 179 -16.63 4.23 12.64
N ALA A 180 -17.05 5.10 13.56
CA ALA A 180 -16.96 6.54 13.39
C ALA A 180 -15.94 7.13 14.38
N LEU A 181 -15.06 8.00 13.87
CA LEU A 181 -14.18 8.84 14.67
C LEU A 181 -14.70 10.28 14.60
N ASP A 182 -14.96 10.88 15.75
CA ASP A 182 -15.52 12.25 15.87
C ASP A 182 -16.80 12.46 15.03
N GLY A 183 -17.63 11.43 14.92
CA GLY A 183 -18.90 11.49 14.17
C GLY A 183 -18.75 11.36 12.65
N HIS A 184 -17.57 11.03 12.14
CA HIS A 184 -17.29 10.85 10.73
C HIS A 184 -16.78 9.43 10.44
N SER A 185 -17.04 8.90 9.26
CA SER A 185 -16.44 7.68 8.70
C SER A 185 -16.43 7.74 7.17
N ILE A 186 -15.56 6.96 6.54
CA ILE A 186 -15.52 6.79 5.09
C ILE A 186 -15.81 5.32 4.77
N HIS A 187 -16.28 5.02 3.56
CA HIS A 187 -16.47 3.63 3.13
C HIS A 187 -15.57 3.30 1.93
N LEU A 188 -14.60 2.43 2.16
CA LEU A 188 -13.77 1.76 1.17
C LEU A 188 -13.93 0.25 1.35
N ALA A 189 -14.11 -0.50 0.28
CA ALA A 189 -14.13 -1.95 0.32
C ALA A 189 -12.70 -2.47 0.50
N ASP A 190 -12.48 -3.32 1.49
CA ASP A 190 -11.24 -4.10 1.65
C ASP A 190 -11.26 -5.26 0.65
N ALA A 191 -10.36 -5.26 -0.32
CA ALA A 191 -10.35 -6.24 -1.39
C ALA A 191 -10.19 -7.68 -0.87
N PHE A 192 -9.38 -7.87 0.19
CA PHE A 192 -9.18 -9.20 0.77
C PHE A 192 -10.43 -9.67 1.53
N ASP A 193 -11.13 -8.78 2.23
CA ASP A 193 -12.38 -9.12 2.92
C ASP A 193 -13.48 -9.51 1.91
N VAL A 194 -13.51 -8.85 0.74
CA VAL A 194 -14.51 -9.11 -0.31
C VAL A 194 -14.23 -10.41 -1.09
N ALA A 195 -12.99 -10.69 -1.46
CA ALA A 195 -12.66 -11.76 -2.42
C ALA A 195 -11.44 -12.62 -2.02
N GLY A 196 -10.84 -12.38 -0.86
CA GLY A 196 -9.73 -13.18 -0.35
C GLY A 196 -10.18 -14.52 0.23
N ARG A 197 -9.21 -15.38 0.49
CA ARG A 197 -9.42 -16.67 1.14
C ARG A 197 -8.41 -16.89 2.26
N GLY A 198 -8.86 -17.51 3.34
CA GLY A 198 -8.02 -17.77 4.51
C GLY A 198 -7.80 -16.51 5.38
N PRO A 199 -6.82 -16.51 6.28
CA PRO A 199 -6.60 -15.41 7.22
C PRO A 199 -5.97 -14.17 6.57
N GLY A 200 -5.29 -14.33 5.43
CA GLY A 200 -4.66 -13.24 4.70
C GLY A 200 -3.48 -12.59 5.41
N PHE A 201 -2.78 -13.32 6.27
CA PHE A 201 -1.65 -12.77 7.01
C PHE A 201 -0.57 -12.25 6.06
N THR A 202 -0.20 -10.98 6.22
CA THR A 202 0.86 -10.33 5.45
C THR A 202 2.11 -10.11 6.27
N TYR A 203 2.00 -10.15 7.61
CA TYR A 203 3.11 -10.17 8.56
C TYR A 203 3.00 -11.43 9.41
N ASP A 204 3.86 -12.41 9.17
CA ASP A 204 3.73 -13.77 9.70
C ASP A 204 5.09 -14.34 10.09
N GLY A 205 5.45 -14.21 11.36
CA GLY A 205 6.71 -14.72 11.90
C GLY A 205 6.82 -16.25 11.95
N ASP A 206 5.72 -16.98 11.78
CA ASP A 206 5.73 -18.45 11.74
C ASP A 206 6.19 -18.96 10.37
N HIS A 207 5.99 -18.18 9.31
CA HIS A 207 6.30 -18.56 7.93
C HIS A 207 7.35 -17.67 7.27
N ASN A 208 7.61 -16.47 7.81
CA ASN A 208 8.59 -15.54 7.28
C ASN A 208 9.76 -15.35 8.27
N PRO A 209 10.98 -15.81 7.94
CA PRO A 209 12.13 -15.72 8.84
C PRO A 209 12.53 -14.28 9.16
N HIS A 210 12.19 -13.32 8.30
CA HIS A 210 12.48 -11.90 8.52
C HIS A 210 11.50 -11.25 9.51
N ALA A 211 10.26 -11.74 9.61
CA ALA A 211 9.26 -11.33 10.59
C ALA A 211 9.39 -12.05 11.94
N ALA A 212 10.07 -13.21 11.98
CA ALA A 212 10.20 -14.05 13.18
C ALA A 212 10.96 -13.39 14.35
N MET A 213 11.70 -12.31 14.09
CA MET A 213 12.41 -11.55 15.13
C MET A 213 11.47 -10.73 16.03
N MET A 214 10.26 -10.45 15.56
CA MET A 214 9.25 -9.67 16.27
C MET A 214 8.30 -10.65 16.95
N ASN A 215 8.36 -10.91 18.19
CA ASN A 215 7.53 -11.84 18.96
C ASN A 215 6.02 -11.46 18.92
N GLU A 216 5.44 -11.41 17.73
CA GLU A 216 4.09 -10.99 17.41
C GLU A 216 3.31 -12.10 16.72
N PRO A 217 2.00 -12.23 16.97
CA PRO A 217 1.17 -13.20 16.25
C PRO A 217 1.05 -12.81 14.76
N PRO A 218 0.79 -13.77 13.86
CA PRO A 218 0.49 -13.48 12.46
C PRO A 218 -0.64 -12.45 12.29
N ARG A 219 -0.46 -11.47 11.40
CA ARG A 219 -1.38 -10.34 11.20
C ARG A 219 -1.58 -10.02 9.72
N ARG A 220 -2.77 -9.60 9.36
CA ARG A 220 -3.06 -8.92 8.10
C ARG A 220 -3.02 -7.42 8.36
N ILE A 221 -2.03 -6.73 7.83
CA ILE A 221 -1.77 -5.30 8.04
C ILE A 221 -1.53 -4.52 6.75
N ASP A 222 -1.37 -5.22 5.63
CA ASP A 222 -1.28 -4.64 4.30
C ASP A 222 -2.62 -4.80 3.56
N TYR A 223 -3.04 -3.75 2.86
CA TYR A 223 -4.38 -3.69 2.28
C TYR A 223 -4.40 -3.13 0.86
N VAL A 224 -5.36 -3.60 0.09
CA VAL A 224 -5.86 -2.96 -1.13
C VAL A 224 -7.30 -2.53 -0.84
N PHE A 225 -7.52 -1.24 -0.71
CA PHE A 225 -8.84 -0.64 -0.55
C PHE A 225 -9.36 -0.09 -1.87
N LEU A 226 -10.67 -0.21 -2.09
CA LEU A 226 -11.34 0.24 -3.28
C LEU A 226 -12.58 1.07 -2.91
N ARG A 227 -12.74 2.26 -3.50
CA ARG A 227 -13.99 3.00 -3.43
C ARG A 227 -14.94 2.43 -4.49
N GLY A 228 -15.95 1.66 -4.06
CA GLY A 228 -16.91 1.08 -4.99
C GLY A 228 -17.65 -0.13 -4.41
N PRO A 229 -18.58 -0.75 -5.19
CA PRO A 229 -18.99 -0.29 -6.51
C PRO A 229 -19.70 1.05 -6.47
N ASP A 230 -19.47 1.89 -7.50
CA ASP A 230 -20.12 3.18 -7.66
C ASP A 230 -21.51 3.04 -8.37
N GLU A 231 -22.20 4.18 -8.57
CA GLU A 231 -23.52 4.22 -9.25
C GLU A 231 -23.47 3.77 -10.72
N TRP A 232 -22.27 3.72 -11.33
CA TRP A 232 -22.03 3.20 -12.67
C TRP A 232 -21.61 1.70 -12.65
N HIS A 233 -21.70 1.05 -11.48
CA HIS A 233 -21.34 -0.36 -11.26
C HIS A 233 -19.85 -0.69 -11.48
N ARG A 234 -18.97 0.30 -11.40
CA ARG A 234 -17.51 0.14 -11.46
C ARG A 234 -16.95 -0.10 -10.06
N GLY A 235 -15.76 -0.71 -9.97
CA GLY A 235 -15.07 -0.93 -8.71
C GLY A 235 -15.49 -2.22 -8.03
N ARG A 236 -15.46 -3.35 -8.76
CA ARG A 236 -15.69 -4.68 -8.20
C ARG A 236 -14.37 -5.39 -7.97
N VAL A 237 -14.21 -5.98 -6.80
CA VAL A 237 -13.12 -6.90 -6.53
C VAL A 237 -13.44 -8.27 -7.11
N ARG A 238 -12.55 -8.83 -7.92
CA ARG A 238 -12.69 -10.15 -8.54
C ARG A 238 -11.89 -11.21 -7.81
N GLU A 239 -10.70 -10.84 -7.37
CA GLU A 239 -9.78 -11.71 -6.64
C GLU A 239 -8.95 -10.86 -5.68
N ALA A 240 -8.59 -11.42 -4.53
CA ALA A 240 -7.55 -10.91 -3.67
C ALA A 240 -6.81 -12.08 -3.02
N ARG A 241 -5.49 -11.99 -2.94
CA ARG A 241 -4.65 -13.03 -2.33
C ARG A 241 -3.35 -12.47 -1.80
N VAL A 242 -2.79 -13.16 -0.82
CA VAL A 242 -1.41 -12.95 -0.37
C VAL A 242 -0.46 -13.51 -1.43
N VAL A 243 0.63 -12.81 -1.67
CA VAL A 243 1.64 -13.14 -2.68
C VAL A 243 3.02 -12.77 -2.18
N LEU A 244 4.08 -13.17 -2.90
CA LEU A 244 5.48 -12.98 -2.51
C LEU A 244 5.78 -13.63 -1.16
N ASP A 245 5.05 -14.68 -0.84
CA ASP A 245 5.07 -15.45 0.41
C ASP A 245 5.99 -16.68 0.34
N GLU A 246 6.66 -16.90 -0.78
CA GLU A 246 7.64 -17.97 -0.92
C GLU A 246 8.94 -17.65 -0.18
N VAL A 247 9.40 -18.60 0.61
CA VAL A 247 10.70 -18.56 1.29
C VAL A 247 11.62 -19.62 0.69
N GLN A 248 12.84 -19.25 0.34
CA GLN A 248 13.84 -20.19 -0.17
C GLN A 248 15.20 -19.91 0.45
N ALA A 249 15.85 -20.93 0.97
CA ALA A 249 17.12 -20.80 1.68
C ALA A 249 17.07 -19.72 2.78
N ASP A 250 16.00 -19.71 3.58
CA ASP A 250 15.73 -18.75 4.65
C ASP A 250 15.65 -17.27 4.21
N VAL A 251 15.40 -17.02 2.92
CA VAL A 251 15.21 -15.69 2.38
C VAL A 251 13.79 -15.56 1.82
N ALA A 252 12.98 -14.66 2.37
CA ALA A 252 11.73 -14.17 1.81
C ALA A 252 11.98 -12.90 0.97
N ALA A 253 11.01 -12.44 0.20
CA ALA A 253 11.10 -11.20 -0.56
C ALA A 253 11.19 -9.95 0.34
N SER A 254 10.49 -9.97 1.48
CA SER A 254 10.45 -8.92 2.50
C SER A 254 10.18 -9.56 3.85
N ASP A 255 10.13 -8.79 4.95
CA ASP A 255 9.52 -9.20 6.22
C ASP A 255 7.98 -9.17 6.15
N HIS A 256 7.42 -8.51 5.14
CA HIS A 256 6.01 -8.60 4.75
C HIS A 256 5.81 -9.52 3.55
N PHE A 257 4.61 -10.08 3.45
CA PHE A 257 4.08 -10.63 2.20
C PHE A 257 3.23 -9.54 1.50
N GLY A 258 3.15 -9.62 0.16
CA GLY A 258 2.36 -8.69 -0.63
C GLY A 258 0.87 -9.05 -0.67
N VAL A 259 0.03 -8.07 -1.02
CA VAL A 259 -1.38 -8.31 -1.38
C VAL A 259 -1.57 -7.98 -2.85
N PHE A 260 -2.06 -8.96 -3.59
CA PHE A 260 -2.46 -8.82 -4.99
C PHE A 260 -3.98 -8.83 -5.10
N ALA A 261 -4.54 -7.93 -5.91
CA ALA A 261 -5.96 -7.89 -6.20
C ALA A 261 -6.23 -7.67 -7.69
N GLU A 262 -7.24 -8.36 -8.24
CA GLU A 262 -7.83 -8.05 -9.53
C GLU A 262 -9.14 -7.29 -9.34
N LEU A 263 -9.22 -6.12 -9.98
CA LEU A 263 -10.36 -5.22 -9.91
C LEU A 263 -11.02 -5.09 -11.29
N GLU A 264 -12.32 -4.90 -11.30
CA GLU A 264 -13.09 -4.54 -12.49
C GLU A 264 -13.54 -3.08 -12.35
N LEU A 265 -12.91 -2.22 -13.13
CA LEU A 265 -13.10 -0.77 -13.13
C LEU A 265 -13.77 -0.30 -14.40
#